data_702710afc174edd4d4fa809534d8c2b4
#
_entry.id   702710afc174edd4d4fa809534d8c2b4
#
_cell.length_a   1.000
_cell.length_b   1.000
_cell.length_c   1.000
_cell.angle_alpha   90.00
_cell.angle_beta   90.00
_cell.angle_gamma   90.00
#
_symmetry.space_group_name_H-M   'P 1'
#
loop_
_entity.id
_entity.type
_entity.pdbx_description
1 polymer ?
#
loop_
_entity_poly.entity_id
_entity_poly.type
_entity_poly.pdbx_seq_one_letter_code
_entity_poly.pdbx_strand_id
1 'polypeptide(L)'
;YIRPIQLNASLIARLDCLLSFTKNAFLHQYTKPTIDDSLSLDIKAGRHPVIEQRMALGEQYVANDVFLDSETEQLLIITGPNMSGKSAILRQTALIVLMAQMGSFVPATSATIGLVDKIFTRVGASDNISSGESTFMVEMNETASIMNNISPRSLILLDEICLLYTSDAADERHGV
;
A
#
# COMPACT_ATOMS: atom_id res chain seq x y z
N TYR A 1 -1.62 -10.16 42.94
CA TYR A 1 -0.37 -10.25 42.15
C TYR A 1 -0.61 -10.30 40.62
N ILE A 2 -1.77 -10.76 40.13
CA ILE A 2 -2.02 -10.91 38.68
C ILE A 2 -2.03 -9.57 37.96
N ARG A 3 -2.75 -8.55 38.45
CA ARG A 3 -2.87 -7.23 37.83
C ARG A 3 -1.52 -6.51 37.61
N PRO A 4 -0.61 -6.43 38.59
CA PRO A 4 0.71 -5.85 38.36
C PRO A 4 1.54 -6.59 37.32
N ILE A 5 1.45 -7.92 37.24
CA ILE A 5 2.14 -8.71 36.23
C ILE A 5 1.60 -8.40 34.81
N GLN A 6 0.28 -8.33 34.68
CA GLN A 6 -0.34 -7.96 33.41
C GLN A 6 0.04 -6.53 32.93
N LEU A 7 0.07 -5.57 33.91
CA LEU A 7 0.51 -4.21 33.61
C LEU A 7 1.97 -4.19 33.14
N ASN A 8 2.86 -4.87 33.83
CA ASN A 8 4.26 -4.96 33.44
C ASN A 8 4.44 -5.61 32.08
N ALA A 9 3.71 -6.68 31.77
CA ALA A 9 3.73 -7.34 30.50
C ALA A 9 3.29 -6.37 29.36
N SER A 10 2.23 -5.59 29.59
CA SER A 10 1.77 -4.58 28.63
C SER A 10 2.80 -3.46 28.41
N LEU A 11 3.45 -2.99 29.46
CA LEU A 11 4.49 -1.95 29.36
C LEU A 11 5.71 -2.46 28.60
N ILE A 12 6.15 -3.68 28.88
CA ILE A 12 7.28 -4.31 28.17
C ILE A 12 6.95 -4.51 26.69
N ALA A 13 5.75 -4.99 26.37
CA ALA A 13 5.31 -5.16 24.99
C ALA A 13 5.30 -3.84 24.20
N ARG A 14 4.82 -2.75 24.83
CA ARG A 14 4.87 -1.41 24.21
C ARG A 14 6.30 -0.93 23.99
N LEU A 15 7.18 -1.15 24.96
CA LEU A 15 8.59 -0.78 24.85
C LEU A 15 9.28 -1.57 23.72
N ASP A 16 8.99 -2.86 23.60
CA ASP A 16 9.53 -3.72 22.55
C ASP A 16 9.09 -3.25 21.13
N CYS A 17 7.81 -2.90 20.97
CA CYS A 17 7.31 -2.30 19.72
C CYS A 17 8.04 -0.99 19.37
N LEU A 18 8.18 -0.08 20.34
CA LEU A 18 8.87 1.19 20.11
C LEU A 18 10.35 1.00 19.78
N LEU A 19 11.00 0.05 20.44
CA LEU A 19 12.39 -0.29 20.16
C LEU A 19 12.55 -0.87 18.74
N SER A 20 11.62 -1.72 18.31
CA SER A 20 11.58 -2.27 16.96
C SER A 20 11.40 -1.17 15.91
N PHE A 21 10.47 -0.23 16.12
CA PHE A 21 10.28 0.91 15.22
C PHE A 21 11.53 1.79 15.15
N THR A 22 12.14 2.10 16.28
CA THR A 22 13.37 2.90 16.35
C THR A 22 14.51 2.23 15.63
N LYS A 23 14.71 0.93 15.84
CA LYS A 23 15.75 0.15 15.16
C LYS A 23 15.58 0.17 13.65
N ASN A 24 14.37 -0.08 13.16
CA ASN A 24 14.08 -0.07 11.74
C ASN A 24 14.24 1.34 11.14
N ALA A 25 13.78 2.37 11.83
CA ALA A 25 13.94 3.76 11.40
C ALA A 25 15.40 4.15 11.23
N PHE A 26 16.25 3.76 12.18
CA PHE A 26 17.68 4.04 12.14
C PHE A 26 18.40 3.24 11.05
N LEU A 27 18.15 1.93 10.96
CA LEU A 27 18.84 1.04 10.00
C LEU A 27 18.48 1.36 8.54
N HIS A 28 17.22 1.74 8.28
CA HIS A 28 16.71 1.94 6.92
C HIS A 28 16.47 3.41 6.58
N GLN A 29 16.93 4.33 7.44
CA GLN A 29 16.82 5.78 7.24
C GLN A 29 15.36 6.21 6.97
N TYR A 30 14.42 5.73 7.77
CA TYR A 30 13.03 6.12 7.70
C TYR A 30 12.81 7.46 8.38
N THR A 31 11.84 8.21 7.87
CA THR A 31 11.51 9.55 8.34
C THR A 31 10.23 9.54 9.16
N LYS A 32 10.12 10.42 10.14
CA LYS A 32 8.91 10.60 10.92
C LYS A 32 7.81 11.23 10.05
N PRO A 33 6.67 10.56 9.82
CA PRO A 33 5.55 11.14 9.10
C PRO A 33 4.81 12.17 9.97
N THR A 34 4.14 13.12 9.32
CA THR A 34 3.12 13.97 9.92
C THR A 34 1.76 13.32 9.71
N ILE A 35 1.00 13.13 10.78
CA ILE A 35 -0.39 12.64 10.71
C ILE A 35 -1.30 13.78 11.12
N ASP A 36 -2.34 14.03 10.34
CA ASP A 36 -3.33 15.07 10.59
C ASP A 36 -4.76 14.61 10.26
N ASP A 37 -5.74 15.48 10.49
CA ASP A 37 -7.16 15.19 10.21
C ASP A 37 -7.58 15.51 8.78
N SER A 38 -6.64 15.85 7.89
CA SER A 38 -6.94 16.12 6.48
C SER A 38 -7.43 14.87 5.75
N LEU A 39 -7.84 15.04 4.49
CA LEU A 39 -8.09 13.96 3.53
C LEU A 39 -6.98 13.91 2.46
N SER A 40 -5.77 14.34 2.81
CA SER A 40 -4.65 14.40 1.89
C SER A 40 -3.61 13.32 2.20
N LEU A 41 -2.92 12.91 1.17
CA LEU A 41 -1.78 12.01 1.20
C LEU A 41 -0.67 12.63 0.36
N ASP A 42 0.40 13.10 1.00
CA ASP A 42 1.58 13.65 0.33
C ASP A 42 2.83 12.89 0.77
N ILE A 43 3.32 12.01 -0.09
CA ILE A 43 4.52 11.21 0.11
C ILE A 43 5.56 11.67 -0.89
N LYS A 44 6.72 12.12 -0.40
CA LYS A 44 7.86 12.50 -1.23
C LYS A 44 8.96 11.46 -1.17
N ALA A 45 9.43 11.07 -2.34
CA ALA A 45 10.48 10.06 -2.52
C ALA A 45 10.19 8.78 -1.70
N GLY A 46 8.96 8.29 -1.78
CA GLY A 46 8.54 7.04 -1.14
C GLY A 46 9.30 5.84 -1.70
N ARG A 47 9.66 4.89 -0.83
CA ARG A 47 10.36 3.65 -1.19
C ARG A 47 9.57 2.45 -0.69
N HIS A 48 9.66 1.34 -1.39
CA HIS A 48 8.98 0.12 -0.98
C HIS A 48 9.79 -0.62 0.10
N PRO A 49 9.32 -0.71 1.36
CA PRO A 49 10.13 -1.18 2.49
C PRO A 49 10.67 -2.60 2.34
N VAL A 50 9.97 -3.46 1.60
CA VAL A 50 10.39 -4.86 1.40
C VAL A 50 11.28 -5.00 0.17
N ILE A 51 10.96 -4.33 -0.94
CA ILE A 51 11.75 -4.45 -2.18
C ILE A 51 13.13 -3.84 -1.94
N GLU A 52 13.20 -2.63 -1.37
CA GLU A 52 14.45 -1.94 -1.07
C GLU A 52 15.43 -2.81 -0.29
N GLN A 53 14.94 -3.57 0.69
CA GLN A 53 15.77 -4.44 1.52
C GLN A 53 16.22 -5.75 0.84
N ARG A 54 15.61 -6.11 -0.30
CA ARG A 54 15.91 -7.33 -1.05
C ARG A 54 16.71 -7.06 -2.31
N MET A 55 16.98 -5.80 -2.62
CA MET A 55 17.80 -5.44 -3.77
C MET A 55 19.25 -5.88 -3.57
N ALA A 56 19.94 -6.17 -4.67
CA ALA A 56 21.33 -6.56 -4.63
C ALA A 56 22.23 -5.39 -4.18
N LEU A 57 23.39 -5.71 -3.64
CA LEU A 57 24.37 -4.70 -3.25
C LEU A 57 24.75 -3.83 -4.46
N GLY A 58 24.54 -2.50 -4.32
CA GLY A 58 24.82 -1.53 -5.36
C GLY A 58 23.62 -1.12 -6.21
N GLU A 59 22.48 -1.82 -6.09
CA GLU A 59 21.24 -1.38 -6.68
C GLU A 59 20.51 -0.38 -5.76
N GLN A 60 19.84 0.60 -6.36
CA GLN A 60 19.05 1.57 -5.63
C GLN A 60 17.59 1.50 -6.04
N TYR A 61 16.69 1.54 -5.06
CA TYR A 61 15.26 1.66 -5.33
C TYR A 61 14.94 3.04 -5.90
N VAL A 62 14.24 3.08 -7.03
CA VAL A 62 13.76 4.34 -7.60
C VAL A 62 12.60 4.83 -6.76
N ALA A 63 12.83 5.90 -6.00
CA ALA A 63 11.82 6.49 -5.15
C ALA A 63 10.72 7.19 -5.96
N ASN A 64 9.49 7.20 -5.44
CA ASN A 64 8.34 7.75 -6.14
C ASN A 64 7.56 8.71 -5.23
N ASP A 65 7.09 9.81 -5.82
CA ASP A 65 6.16 10.73 -5.18
C ASP A 65 4.73 10.24 -5.38
N VAL A 66 3.90 10.40 -4.34
CA VAL A 66 2.46 10.14 -4.42
C VAL A 66 1.73 11.28 -3.74
N PHE A 67 0.82 11.92 -4.47
CA PHE A 67 -0.04 12.96 -3.94
C PHE A 67 -1.50 12.66 -4.26
N LEU A 68 -2.36 12.76 -3.25
CA LEU A 68 -3.82 12.67 -3.36
C LEU A 68 -4.43 13.68 -2.39
N ASP A 69 -5.50 14.33 -2.80
CA ASP A 69 -6.31 15.16 -1.92
C ASP A 69 -7.81 15.09 -2.28
N SER A 70 -8.67 15.67 -1.47
CA SER A 70 -10.11 15.67 -1.69
C SER A 70 -10.60 16.76 -2.64
N GLU A 71 -9.74 17.70 -3.07
CA GLU A 71 -10.15 18.88 -3.83
C GLU A 71 -9.64 18.86 -5.27
N THR A 72 -8.39 18.48 -5.48
CA THR A 72 -7.73 18.60 -6.78
C THR A 72 -7.33 17.26 -7.39
N GLU A 73 -6.85 16.30 -6.61
CA GLU A 73 -6.33 15.02 -7.09
C GLU A 73 -6.89 13.82 -6.30
N GLN A 74 -8.19 13.57 -6.44
CA GLN A 74 -8.85 12.43 -5.77
C GLN A 74 -8.53 11.07 -6.41
N LEU A 75 -8.11 11.06 -7.68
CA LEU A 75 -7.85 9.87 -8.46
C LEU A 75 -6.50 9.98 -9.17
N LEU A 76 -5.59 9.07 -8.83
CA LEU A 76 -4.31 8.94 -9.51
C LEU A 76 -4.31 7.72 -10.42
N ILE A 77 -4.14 7.92 -11.72
CA ILE A 77 -4.04 6.85 -12.71
C ILE A 77 -2.57 6.63 -13.07
N ILE A 78 -2.05 5.45 -12.71
CA ILE A 78 -0.65 5.06 -12.98
C ILE A 78 -0.62 4.20 -14.23
N THR A 79 0.02 4.68 -15.29
CA THR A 79 0.19 3.96 -16.56
C THR A 79 1.66 3.61 -16.80
N GLY A 80 1.90 2.63 -17.64
CA GLY A 80 3.27 2.24 -18.03
C GLY A 80 3.32 0.78 -18.50
N PRO A 81 4.44 0.34 -19.09
CA PRO A 81 4.60 -1.03 -19.58
C PRO A 81 4.54 -2.04 -18.43
N ASN A 82 4.33 -3.31 -18.77
CA ASN A 82 4.42 -4.38 -17.77
C ASN A 82 5.82 -4.44 -17.17
N MET A 83 5.93 -4.85 -15.92
CA MET A 83 7.17 -4.90 -15.13
C MET A 83 7.81 -3.51 -14.83
N SER A 84 7.13 -2.39 -15.11
CA SER A 84 7.62 -1.04 -14.80
C SER A 84 7.48 -0.63 -13.32
N GLY A 85 6.94 -1.49 -12.48
CA GLY A 85 6.80 -1.21 -11.05
C GLY A 85 5.46 -0.59 -10.62
N LYS A 86 4.44 -0.55 -11.50
CA LYS A 86 3.09 -0.02 -11.16
C LYS A 86 2.53 -0.63 -9.86
N SER A 87 2.47 -1.95 -9.80
CA SER A 87 1.99 -2.67 -8.60
C SER A 87 2.88 -2.42 -7.38
N ALA A 88 4.17 -2.17 -7.58
CA ALA A 88 5.09 -1.84 -6.49
C ALA A 88 4.77 -0.48 -5.85
N ILE A 89 4.43 0.53 -6.66
CA ILE A 89 4.02 1.86 -6.17
C ILE A 89 2.72 1.77 -5.36
N LEU A 90 1.73 1.00 -5.83
CA LEU A 90 0.48 0.80 -5.09
C LEU A 90 0.74 0.15 -3.72
N ARG A 91 1.50 -0.95 -3.70
CA ARG A 91 1.86 -1.63 -2.44
C ARG A 91 2.72 -0.76 -1.53
N GLN A 92 3.67 -0.02 -2.08
CA GLN A 92 4.47 0.98 -1.36
C GLN A 92 3.58 1.98 -0.63
N THR A 93 2.63 2.57 -1.33
CA THR A 93 1.70 3.56 -0.78
C THR A 93 0.88 2.98 0.36
N ALA A 94 0.29 1.79 0.18
CA ALA A 94 -0.43 1.10 1.24
C ALA A 94 0.42 0.85 2.48
N LEU A 95 1.65 0.36 2.30
CA LEU A 95 2.56 0.05 3.39
C LEU A 95 3.02 1.32 4.14
N ILE A 96 3.32 2.41 3.43
CA ILE A 96 3.70 3.69 4.04
C ILE A 96 2.55 4.22 4.91
N VAL A 97 1.31 4.23 4.40
CA VAL A 97 0.14 4.68 5.16
C VAL A 97 -0.09 3.79 6.39
N LEU A 98 -0.02 2.48 6.23
CA LEU A 98 -0.17 1.53 7.34
C LEU A 98 0.90 1.73 8.41
N MET A 99 2.18 1.84 8.01
CA MET A 99 3.30 2.08 8.93
C MET A 99 3.13 3.39 9.69
N ALA A 100 2.75 4.46 8.99
CA ALA A 100 2.52 5.76 9.61
C ALA A 100 1.42 5.70 10.67
N GLN A 101 0.30 5.07 10.38
CA GLN A 101 -0.83 4.95 11.32
C GLN A 101 -0.58 3.99 12.49
N MET A 102 0.35 3.05 12.35
CA MET A 102 0.82 2.24 13.47
C MET A 102 1.77 3.01 14.40
N GLY A 103 2.18 4.23 14.03
CA GLY A 103 3.14 5.04 14.79
C GLY A 103 4.61 4.75 14.46
N SER A 104 4.87 4.05 13.36
CA SER A 104 6.22 3.82 12.84
C SER A 104 6.71 5.00 11.98
N PHE A 105 8.02 5.11 11.83
CA PHE A 105 8.64 5.92 10.79
C PHE A 105 8.47 5.23 9.42
N VAL A 106 8.53 5.99 8.33
CA VAL A 106 8.21 5.55 6.98
C VAL A 106 9.37 5.70 6.00
N PRO A 107 9.48 4.84 4.99
CA PRO A 107 10.51 4.90 3.95
C PRO A 107 10.18 6.00 2.93
N ALA A 108 10.35 7.24 3.31
CA ALA A 108 10.14 8.41 2.46
C ALA A 108 11.06 9.55 2.90
N THR A 109 11.28 10.57 2.06
CA THR A 109 11.98 11.78 2.46
C THR A 109 11.11 12.65 3.35
N SER A 110 9.82 12.74 3.03
CA SER A 110 8.79 13.32 3.88
C SER A 110 7.44 12.65 3.59
N ALA A 111 6.56 12.64 4.57
CA ALA A 111 5.19 12.16 4.40
C ALA A 111 4.25 12.94 5.30
N THR A 112 3.19 13.50 4.71
CA THR A 112 2.03 14.06 5.40
C THR A 112 0.82 13.22 5.02
N ILE A 113 0.16 12.64 6.00
CA ILE A 113 -0.86 11.63 5.78
C ILE A 113 -2.07 11.95 6.64
N GLY A 114 -3.20 12.21 5.99
CA GLY A 114 -4.49 12.30 6.65
C GLY A 114 -4.90 10.95 7.26
N LEU A 115 -5.71 10.98 8.30
CA LEU A 115 -6.21 9.75 8.93
C LEU A 115 -7.03 8.92 7.92
N VAL A 116 -6.61 7.69 7.70
CA VAL A 116 -7.27 6.69 6.85
C VAL A 116 -7.90 5.63 7.75
N ASP A 117 -9.18 5.37 7.59
CA ASP A 117 -9.90 4.38 8.40
C ASP A 117 -9.88 2.98 7.79
N LYS A 118 -9.76 2.89 6.46
CA LYS A 118 -9.70 1.62 5.73
C LYS A 118 -8.73 1.72 4.56
N ILE A 119 -7.97 0.66 4.34
CA ILE A 119 -7.14 0.50 3.16
C ILE A 119 -7.66 -0.71 2.39
N PHE A 120 -8.15 -0.47 1.18
CA PHE A 120 -8.56 -1.52 0.26
C PHE A 120 -7.51 -1.69 -0.81
N THR A 121 -7.06 -2.92 -0.99
CA THR A 121 -6.08 -3.25 -2.02
C THR A 121 -6.59 -4.39 -2.89
N ARG A 122 -6.61 -4.16 -4.19
CA ARG A 122 -6.77 -5.19 -5.21
C ARG A 122 -5.54 -5.11 -6.10
N VAL A 123 -4.48 -5.83 -5.73
CA VAL A 123 -3.17 -5.79 -6.39
C VAL A 123 -2.69 -7.21 -6.66
N GLY A 124 -2.63 -7.56 -7.95
CA GLY A 124 -2.29 -8.89 -8.43
C GLY A 124 -3.49 -9.81 -8.60
N ALA A 125 -3.44 -10.70 -9.58
CA ALA A 125 -4.43 -11.75 -9.76
C ALA A 125 -4.29 -12.80 -8.65
N SER A 126 -5.37 -13.08 -7.93
CA SER A 126 -5.43 -14.30 -7.13
C SER A 126 -5.87 -15.45 -8.05
N ASP A 127 -4.89 -16.13 -8.67
CA ASP A 127 -5.14 -17.36 -9.42
C ASP A 127 -5.59 -18.48 -8.45
N ASN A 128 -6.77 -18.34 -7.91
CA ASN A 128 -7.39 -19.40 -7.12
C ASN A 128 -8.11 -20.40 -8.05
N ILE A 129 -7.30 -21.10 -8.87
CA ILE A 129 -7.75 -22.13 -9.81
C ILE A 129 -8.52 -23.28 -9.10
N SER A 130 -8.40 -23.35 -7.76
CA SER A 130 -8.99 -24.44 -6.98
C SER A 130 -10.50 -24.34 -6.74
N SER A 131 -11.13 -23.19 -6.94
CA SER A 131 -12.55 -22.98 -6.66
C SER A 131 -13.47 -23.08 -7.88
N GLY A 132 -12.92 -23.22 -9.11
CA GLY A 132 -13.72 -23.30 -10.34
C GLY A 132 -14.52 -22.03 -10.67
N GLU A 133 -14.33 -20.94 -9.92
CA GLU A 133 -14.92 -19.64 -10.22
C GLU A 133 -14.09 -18.92 -11.29
N SER A 134 -14.76 -18.25 -12.20
CA SER A 134 -14.09 -17.37 -13.17
C SER A 134 -13.35 -16.27 -12.42
N THR A 135 -12.09 -16.02 -12.79
CA THR A 135 -11.27 -14.91 -12.25
C THR A 135 -12.00 -13.58 -12.32
N PHE A 136 -12.80 -13.37 -13.37
CA PHE A 136 -13.67 -12.22 -13.53
C PHE A 136 -14.72 -12.09 -12.42
N MET A 137 -15.38 -13.20 -12.03
CA MET A 137 -16.40 -13.18 -10.96
C MET A 137 -15.76 -12.88 -9.60
N VAL A 138 -14.56 -13.38 -9.35
CA VAL A 138 -13.81 -13.07 -8.14
C VAL A 138 -13.47 -11.58 -8.11
N GLU A 139 -12.97 -11.01 -9.21
CA GLU A 139 -12.71 -9.59 -9.32
C GLU A 139 -13.95 -8.72 -9.08
N MET A 140 -15.07 -9.10 -9.66
CA MET A 140 -16.32 -8.35 -9.49
C MET A 140 -16.83 -8.42 -8.06
N ASN A 141 -16.74 -9.58 -7.41
CA ASN A 141 -17.14 -9.73 -6.02
C ASN A 141 -16.23 -8.94 -5.06
N GLU A 142 -14.92 -8.95 -5.29
CA GLU A 142 -13.97 -8.14 -4.52
C GLU A 142 -14.23 -6.64 -4.70
N THR A 143 -14.43 -6.20 -5.94
CA THR A 143 -14.74 -4.79 -6.25
C THR A 143 -16.08 -4.38 -5.63
N ALA A 144 -17.11 -5.20 -5.73
CA ALA A 144 -18.41 -4.95 -5.09
C ALA A 144 -18.27 -4.89 -3.56
N SER A 145 -17.46 -5.75 -2.97
CA SER A 145 -17.17 -5.72 -1.54
C SER A 145 -16.48 -4.41 -1.12
N ILE A 146 -15.52 -3.93 -1.90
CA ILE A 146 -14.89 -2.63 -1.67
C ILE A 146 -15.96 -1.53 -1.73
N MET A 147 -16.72 -1.45 -2.82
CA MET A 147 -17.74 -0.41 -3.04
C MET A 147 -18.79 -0.34 -1.93
N ASN A 148 -19.19 -1.50 -1.39
CA ASN A 148 -20.15 -1.56 -0.29
C ASN A 148 -19.57 -1.17 1.09
N ASN A 149 -18.26 -1.08 1.22
CA ASN A 149 -17.59 -0.85 2.50
C ASN A 149 -16.75 0.43 2.53
N ILE A 150 -16.73 1.23 1.47
CA ILE A 150 -15.97 2.49 1.43
C ILE A 150 -16.52 3.50 2.45
N SER A 151 -15.64 4.36 2.91
CA SER A 151 -15.95 5.53 3.74
C SER A 151 -15.26 6.77 3.13
N PRO A 152 -15.58 7.98 3.60
CA PRO A 152 -14.92 9.19 3.13
C PRO A 152 -13.38 9.22 3.38
N ARG A 153 -12.89 8.35 4.27
CA ARG A 153 -11.47 8.25 4.65
C ARG A 153 -10.82 6.94 4.18
N SER A 154 -11.41 6.27 3.21
CA SER A 154 -10.84 5.03 2.67
C SER A 154 -9.79 5.33 1.61
N LEU A 155 -8.63 4.67 1.71
CA LEU A 155 -7.63 4.59 0.65
C LEU A 155 -7.88 3.35 -0.20
N ILE A 156 -8.08 3.53 -1.50
CA ILE A 156 -8.39 2.45 -2.44
C ILE A 156 -7.25 2.33 -3.45
N LEU A 157 -6.69 1.15 -3.58
CA LEU A 157 -5.56 0.85 -4.46
C LEU A 157 -5.93 -0.34 -5.35
N LEU A 158 -6.13 -0.05 -6.64
CA LEU A 158 -6.62 -1.02 -7.60
C LEU A 158 -5.58 -1.22 -8.71
N ASP A 159 -5.22 -2.45 -8.98
CA ASP A 159 -4.30 -2.85 -10.03
C ASP A 159 -5.04 -3.74 -11.03
N GLU A 160 -5.01 -3.34 -12.31
CA GLU A 160 -5.47 -4.14 -13.44
C GLU A 160 -6.90 -4.71 -13.29
N ILE A 161 -7.89 -3.83 -13.13
CA ILE A 161 -9.30 -4.26 -13.08
C ILE A 161 -9.80 -4.56 -14.49
N CYS A 162 -10.44 -5.73 -14.66
CA CYS A 162 -11.10 -6.15 -15.90
C CYS A 162 -10.16 -6.34 -17.11
N LEU A 163 -8.97 -6.88 -16.93
CA LEU A 163 -8.03 -7.17 -18.02
C LEU A 163 -8.55 -8.15 -19.08
N LEU A 164 -9.55 -8.97 -18.76
CA LEU A 164 -10.08 -9.98 -19.70
C LEU A 164 -10.65 -9.42 -21.00
N TYR A 165 -11.04 -8.14 -21.02
CA TYR A 165 -11.55 -7.49 -22.24
C TYR A 165 -10.47 -6.82 -23.09
N THR A 166 -9.27 -6.60 -22.53
CA THR A 166 -8.17 -5.94 -23.27
C THR A 166 -7.20 -6.94 -23.90
N SER A 167 -7.08 -8.17 -23.36
CA SER A 167 -6.27 -9.23 -23.95
C SER A 167 -6.86 -9.79 -25.25
N ASP A 168 -8.18 -9.97 -25.33
CA ASP A 168 -8.85 -10.44 -26.55
C ASP A 168 -8.72 -9.46 -27.70
N ALA A 169 -8.73 -8.15 -27.45
CA ALA A 169 -8.56 -7.13 -28.49
C ALA A 169 -7.13 -7.05 -29.05
N ALA A 170 -6.13 -7.57 -28.32
CA ALA A 170 -4.74 -7.61 -28.78
C ALA A 170 -4.42 -8.91 -29.57
N ASP A 171 -5.08 -10.01 -29.24
CA ASP A 171 -4.90 -11.31 -29.93
C ASP A 171 -5.59 -11.37 -31.30
N GLU A 172 -6.64 -10.59 -31.53
CA GLU A 172 -7.32 -10.53 -32.85
C GLU A 172 -6.51 -9.81 -33.95
N ARG A 173 -5.34 -9.23 -33.63
CA ARG A 173 -4.51 -8.54 -34.65
C ARG A 173 -3.51 -9.43 -35.38
N HIS A 174 -3.49 -10.73 -35.13
CA HIS A 174 -2.61 -11.67 -35.85
C HIS A 174 -3.32 -12.69 -36.72
N GLY A 175 -4.51 -12.36 -37.19
CA GLY A 175 -5.24 -13.13 -38.21
C GLY A 175 -5.24 -12.39 -39.54
N VAL A 176 -4.10 -12.41 -40.28
CA VAL A 176 -3.99 -12.42 -41.77
C VAL A 176 -2.57 -12.84 -42.14
#